data_8c620fafe90936d3b8788655e5d80048
#
_entry.id   8c620fafe90936d3b8788655e5d80048
#
_cell.length_a   1.000
_cell.length_b   1.000
_cell.length_c   1.000
_cell.angle_alpha   90.00
_cell.angle_beta   90.00
_cell.angle_gamma   90.00
#
_symmetry.space_group_name_H-M   'P 1'
#
loop_
_entity.id
_entity.type
_entity.pdbx_description
1 polymer ?
#
loop_
_entity_poly.entity_id
_entity_poly.type
_entity_poly.pdbx_seq_one_letter_code
_entity_poly.pdbx_strand_id
1 'polypeptide(L)'
;MSENKELRAKARQHLGGGIFQNMWLMTLVVILIYYALLGVANNFVIGGILLSGLMEYGLCRVLVNNARGKEMNIVYLFDGFKENAGQAIILGFLKSLFIFLWTLLLIIPGIVKSYSYAMSSFIQQDAADKDWKICLDKSIAMMDGYKMKLFLLDLSFIGWYIVGALCFGIGILFVHPYHMQARAEFYEELKNQNA
;
A
#
# COMPACT_ATOMS: atom_id res chain seq x y z
N MET A 1 5.33 19.48 1.17
CA MET A 1 4.56 18.31 0.71
C MET A 1 3.54 18.74 -0.32
N SER A 2 3.50 18.06 -1.46
CA SER A 2 2.62 18.37 -2.60
C SER A 2 1.13 18.30 -2.22
N GLU A 3 0.30 19.00 -2.97
CA GLU A 3 -1.15 18.85 -2.86
C GLU A 3 -1.61 17.47 -3.35
N ASN A 4 -2.76 17.00 -2.89
CA ASN A 4 -3.33 15.71 -3.32
C ASN A 4 -3.53 15.63 -4.85
N LYS A 5 -3.76 16.77 -5.50
CA LYS A 5 -3.86 16.87 -6.95
C LYS A 5 -2.53 16.52 -7.64
N GLU A 6 -1.42 16.98 -7.09
CA GLU A 6 -0.07 16.72 -7.62
C GLU A 6 0.34 15.26 -7.40
N LEU A 7 0.05 14.69 -6.22
CA LEU A 7 0.30 13.27 -5.95
C LEU A 7 -0.45 12.37 -6.94
N ARG A 8 -1.72 12.68 -7.20
CA ARG A 8 -2.50 11.96 -8.22
C ARG A 8 -1.95 12.16 -9.62
N ALA A 9 -1.47 13.36 -9.96
CA ALA A 9 -0.84 13.61 -11.26
C ALA A 9 0.46 12.81 -11.42
N LYS A 10 1.32 12.77 -10.40
CA LYS A 10 2.54 11.94 -10.39
C LYS A 10 2.21 10.45 -10.53
N ALA A 11 1.26 9.94 -9.74
CA ALA A 11 0.83 8.55 -9.84
C ALA A 11 0.34 8.19 -11.25
N ARG A 12 -0.45 9.08 -11.89
CA ARG A 12 -0.90 8.89 -13.28
C ARG A 12 0.27 8.91 -14.27
N GLN A 13 1.24 9.79 -14.07
CA GLN A 13 2.42 9.89 -14.92
C GLN A 13 3.26 8.62 -14.84
N HIS A 14 3.54 8.10 -13.64
CA HIS A 14 4.31 6.87 -13.45
C HIS A 14 3.56 5.61 -13.93
N LEU A 15 2.23 5.66 -13.98
CA LEU A 15 1.43 4.61 -14.61
C LEU A 15 1.36 4.74 -16.14
N GLY A 16 2.01 5.77 -16.73
CA GLY A 16 2.13 5.96 -18.17
C GLY A 16 1.12 6.91 -18.80
N GLY A 17 0.31 7.66 -18.01
CA GLY A 17 -0.63 8.68 -18.46
C GLY A 17 -1.98 8.16 -19.00
N GLY A 18 -2.09 6.91 -19.41
CA GLY A 18 -3.32 6.30 -19.95
C GLY A 18 -3.63 4.93 -19.37
N ILE A 19 -4.93 4.60 -19.26
CA ILE A 19 -5.45 3.36 -18.63
C ILE A 19 -4.97 2.07 -19.34
N PHE A 20 -4.61 2.14 -20.62
CA PHE A 20 -4.17 1.00 -21.42
C PHE A 20 -2.66 0.98 -21.68
N GLN A 21 -1.88 1.79 -20.97
CA GLN A 21 -0.43 1.77 -21.12
C GLN A 21 0.20 0.64 -20.29
N ASN A 22 1.37 0.17 -20.71
CA ASN A 22 2.04 -1.00 -20.15
C ASN A 22 2.18 -0.96 -18.63
N MET A 23 2.55 0.19 -18.05
CA MET A 23 2.75 0.33 -16.60
C MET A 23 1.43 0.20 -15.82
N TRP A 24 0.32 0.77 -16.34
CA TRP A 24 -0.99 0.62 -15.73
C TRP A 24 -1.46 -0.83 -15.75
N LEU A 25 -1.35 -1.48 -16.91
CA LEU A 25 -1.72 -2.90 -17.06
C LEU A 25 -0.85 -3.79 -16.18
N MET A 26 0.45 -3.54 -16.08
CA MET A 26 1.34 -4.28 -15.20
C MET A 26 0.95 -4.12 -13.72
N THR A 27 0.67 -2.90 -13.26
CA THR A 27 0.19 -2.66 -11.89
C THR A 27 -1.14 -3.36 -11.63
N LEU A 28 -2.06 -3.34 -12.60
CA LEU A 28 -3.33 -4.04 -12.52
C LEU A 28 -3.12 -5.56 -12.41
N VAL A 29 -2.26 -6.14 -13.23
CA VAL A 29 -1.94 -7.58 -13.19
C VAL A 29 -1.33 -7.95 -11.84
N VAL A 30 -0.39 -7.16 -11.32
CA VAL A 30 0.22 -7.38 -10.00
C VAL A 30 -0.85 -7.38 -8.90
N ILE A 31 -1.77 -6.44 -8.94
CA ILE A 31 -2.85 -6.33 -7.95
C ILE A 31 -3.85 -7.50 -8.10
N LEU A 32 -4.18 -7.91 -9.30
CA LEU A 32 -5.03 -9.09 -9.53
C LEU A 32 -4.40 -10.36 -8.98
N ILE A 33 -3.10 -10.58 -9.22
CA ILE A 33 -2.36 -11.72 -8.67
C ILE A 33 -2.37 -11.65 -7.14
N TYR A 34 -2.11 -10.46 -6.58
CA TYR A 34 -2.14 -10.23 -5.13
C TYR A 34 -3.48 -10.66 -4.51
N TYR A 35 -4.60 -10.17 -5.04
CA TYR A 35 -5.92 -10.52 -4.50
C TYR A 35 -6.34 -11.97 -4.80
N ALA A 36 -5.94 -12.52 -5.93
CA ALA A 36 -6.20 -13.93 -6.23
C ALA A 36 -5.50 -14.87 -5.22
N LEU A 37 -4.23 -14.61 -4.92
CA LEU A 37 -3.47 -15.38 -3.94
C LEU A 37 -4.03 -15.23 -2.53
N LEU A 38 -4.38 -13.99 -2.11
CA LEU A 38 -5.03 -13.77 -0.83
C LEU A 38 -6.41 -14.43 -0.76
N GLY A 39 -7.19 -14.40 -1.83
CA GLY A 39 -8.51 -15.04 -1.91
C GLY A 39 -8.43 -16.55 -1.69
N VAL A 40 -7.43 -17.21 -2.29
CA VAL A 40 -7.17 -18.63 -2.06
C VAL A 40 -6.71 -18.88 -0.63
N ALA A 41 -5.80 -18.06 -0.11
CA ALA A 41 -5.25 -18.23 1.23
C ALA A 41 -6.27 -17.96 2.34
N ASN A 42 -7.25 -17.09 2.11
CA ASN A 42 -8.32 -16.80 3.08
C ASN A 42 -9.26 -17.98 3.34
N ASN A 43 -9.27 -19.02 2.51
CA ASN A 43 -9.95 -20.27 2.84
C ASN A 43 -9.29 -21.00 4.04
N PHE A 44 -8.03 -20.65 4.33
CA PHE A 44 -7.31 -21.07 5.53
C PHE A 44 -7.00 -19.81 6.35
N VAL A 45 -7.70 -19.59 7.45
CA VAL A 45 -7.59 -18.38 8.29
C VAL A 45 -6.13 -18.02 8.62
N ILE A 46 -5.33 -19.02 9.03
CA ILE A 46 -3.91 -18.85 9.34
C ILE A 46 -3.11 -18.52 8.07
N GLY A 47 -3.41 -19.20 6.95
CA GLY A 47 -2.73 -18.97 5.66
C GLY A 47 -2.95 -17.56 5.14
N GLY A 48 -4.15 -17.01 5.26
CA GLY A 48 -4.47 -15.64 4.85
C GLY A 48 -3.67 -14.60 5.64
N ILE A 49 -3.58 -14.76 6.96
CA ILE A 49 -2.83 -13.85 7.83
C ILE A 49 -1.33 -13.87 7.49
N LEU A 50 -0.75 -15.06 7.34
CA LEU A 50 0.68 -15.22 7.03
C LEU A 50 1.01 -14.66 5.64
N LEU A 51 0.18 -14.96 4.65
CA LEU A 51 0.41 -14.53 3.27
C LEU A 51 0.20 -13.02 3.09
N SER A 52 -0.71 -12.40 3.85
CA SER A 52 -1.01 -10.97 3.70
C SER A 52 0.23 -10.09 3.92
N GLY A 53 1.03 -10.33 4.95
CA GLY A 53 2.24 -9.57 5.24
C GLY A 53 3.30 -9.72 4.15
N LEU A 54 3.51 -10.95 3.66
CA LEU A 54 4.47 -11.23 2.58
C LEU A 54 4.08 -10.56 1.27
N MET A 55 2.82 -10.68 0.91
CA MET A 55 2.28 -10.10 -0.32
C MET A 55 2.25 -8.57 -0.26
N GLU A 56 1.92 -7.99 0.90
CA GLU A 56 1.94 -6.54 1.09
C GLU A 56 3.35 -5.98 0.93
N TYR A 57 4.37 -6.66 1.48
CA TYR A 57 5.77 -6.28 1.28
C TYR A 57 6.15 -6.24 -0.21
N GLY A 58 5.82 -7.30 -0.96
CA GLY A 58 6.11 -7.37 -2.39
C GLY A 58 5.35 -6.31 -3.18
N LEU A 59 4.07 -6.07 -2.87
CA LEU A 59 3.27 -5.04 -3.52
C LEU A 59 3.86 -3.64 -3.28
N CYS A 60 4.24 -3.31 -2.05
CA CYS A 60 4.89 -2.04 -1.74
C CYS A 60 6.19 -1.87 -2.55
N ARG A 61 6.98 -2.94 -2.71
CA ARG A 61 8.22 -2.92 -3.50
C ARG A 61 7.95 -2.62 -4.97
N VAL A 62 6.94 -3.23 -5.58
CA VAL A 62 6.54 -2.96 -6.96
C VAL A 62 6.13 -1.49 -7.12
N LEU A 63 5.27 -0.99 -6.24
CA LEU A 63 4.74 0.38 -6.32
C LEU A 63 5.81 1.45 -6.10
N VAL A 64 6.70 1.24 -5.14
CA VAL A 64 7.81 2.16 -4.87
C VAL A 64 8.83 2.17 -6.01
N ASN A 65 9.15 1.00 -6.60
CA ASN A 65 10.01 0.95 -7.76
C ASN A 65 9.41 1.72 -8.94
N ASN A 66 8.10 1.62 -9.16
CA ASN A 66 7.40 2.41 -10.16
C ASN A 66 7.45 3.92 -9.84
N ALA A 67 7.22 4.32 -8.58
CA ALA A 67 7.33 5.71 -8.16
C ALA A 67 8.74 6.30 -8.36
N ARG A 68 9.77 5.44 -8.33
CA ARG A 68 11.16 5.80 -8.60
C ARG A 68 11.55 5.71 -10.07
N GLY A 69 10.60 5.43 -10.97
CA GLY A 69 10.84 5.27 -12.41
C GLY A 69 11.68 4.04 -12.79
N LYS A 70 11.75 3.03 -11.91
CA LYS A 70 12.43 1.76 -12.20
C LYS A 70 11.50 0.81 -12.94
N GLU A 71 12.08 -0.17 -13.65
CA GLU A 71 11.30 -1.20 -14.33
C GLU A 71 10.41 -1.99 -13.35
N MET A 72 9.16 -2.13 -13.73
CA MET A 72 8.23 -3.00 -13.02
C MET A 72 8.47 -4.46 -13.39
N ASN A 73 8.59 -5.30 -12.36
CA ASN A 73 8.66 -6.74 -12.54
C ASN A 73 7.72 -7.43 -11.56
N ILE A 74 6.84 -8.30 -12.08
CA ILE A 74 5.89 -9.10 -11.29
C ILE A 74 6.61 -9.96 -10.25
N VAL A 75 7.86 -10.38 -10.53
CA VAL A 75 8.67 -11.17 -9.61
C VAL A 75 8.88 -10.48 -8.26
N TYR A 76 8.94 -9.15 -8.24
CA TYR A 76 9.08 -8.37 -6.98
C TYR A 76 7.91 -8.57 -6.02
N LEU A 77 6.74 -8.99 -6.50
CA LEU A 77 5.61 -9.35 -5.64
C LEU A 77 5.94 -10.49 -4.68
N PHE A 78 6.83 -11.39 -5.10
CA PHE A 78 7.24 -12.57 -4.33
C PHE A 78 8.52 -12.34 -3.52
N ASP A 79 9.10 -11.16 -3.53
CA ASP A 79 10.34 -10.88 -2.78
C ASP A 79 10.14 -10.96 -1.27
N GLY A 80 8.92 -10.75 -0.77
CA GLY A 80 8.59 -11.00 0.62
C GLY A 80 8.86 -12.44 1.10
N PHE A 81 8.86 -13.41 0.20
CA PHE A 81 9.19 -14.80 0.52
C PHE A 81 10.70 -15.05 0.58
N LYS A 82 11.49 -14.25 -0.12
CA LYS A 82 12.95 -14.42 -0.24
C LYS A 82 13.70 -13.60 0.80
N GLU A 83 13.22 -12.37 1.04
CA GLU A 83 13.89 -11.40 1.88
C GLU A 83 13.16 -11.22 3.23
N ASN A 84 13.69 -11.81 4.30
CA ASN A 84 13.18 -11.64 5.66
C ASN A 84 11.67 -11.95 5.82
N ALA A 85 11.22 -13.08 5.28
CA ALA A 85 9.83 -13.51 5.31
C ALA A 85 9.20 -13.45 6.73
N GLY A 86 9.97 -13.84 7.75
CA GLY A 86 9.53 -13.80 9.14
C GLY A 86 9.16 -12.38 9.60
N GLN A 87 9.98 -11.39 9.29
CA GLN A 87 9.73 -9.99 9.68
C GLN A 87 8.53 -9.40 8.93
N ALA A 88 8.34 -9.73 7.66
CA ALA A 88 7.17 -9.29 6.88
C ALA A 88 5.87 -9.89 7.42
N ILE A 89 5.88 -11.18 7.79
CA ILE A 89 4.74 -11.85 8.42
C ILE A 89 4.42 -11.19 9.77
N ILE A 90 5.43 -11.03 10.63
CA ILE A 90 5.25 -10.43 11.96
C ILE A 90 4.71 -9.01 11.84
N LEU A 91 5.26 -8.18 10.95
CA LEU A 91 4.79 -6.82 10.72
C LEU A 91 3.33 -6.80 10.27
N GLY A 92 2.96 -7.59 9.27
CA GLY A 92 1.59 -7.68 8.76
C GLY A 92 0.59 -8.12 9.83
N PHE A 93 0.95 -9.17 10.58
CA PHE A 93 0.12 -9.69 11.67
C PHE A 93 -0.04 -8.67 12.80
N LEU A 94 1.05 -8.12 13.34
CA LEU A 94 0.99 -7.17 14.46
C LEU A 94 0.31 -5.86 14.09
N LYS A 95 0.56 -5.35 12.88
CA LYS A 95 -0.15 -4.18 12.37
C LYS A 95 -1.67 -4.43 12.36
N SER A 96 -2.11 -5.54 11.81
CA SER A 96 -3.54 -5.91 11.76
C SER A 96 -4.12 -6.09 13.16
N LEU A 97 -3.38 -6.78 14.05
CA LEU A 97 -3.78 -6.99 15.45
C LEU A 97 -3.93 -5.67 16.20
N PHE A 98 -2.96 -4.76 16.09
CA PHE A 98 -3.03 -3.46 16.76
C PHE A 98 -4.18 -2.61 16.23
N ILE A 99 -4.40 -2.57 14.90
CA ILE A 99 -5.54 -1.86 14.33
C ILE A 99 -6.86 -2.46 14.85
N PHE A 100 -6.97 -3.79 14.88
CA PHE A 100 -8.15 -4.49 15.39
C PHE A 100 -8.42 -4.15 16.86
N LEU A 101 -7.40 -4.22 17.74
CA LEU A 101 -7.53 -3.88 19.15
C LEU A 101 -7.98 -2.43 19.38
N TRP A 102 -7.39 -1.48 18.64
CA TRP A 102 -7.78 -0.09 18.72
C TRP A 102 -9.20 0.15 18.17
N THR A 103 -9.60 -0.58 17.14
CA THR A 103 -10.96 -0.50 16.57
C THR A 103 -11.99 -1.10 17.54
N LEU A 104 -11.62 -2.18 18.25
CA LEU A 104 -12.46 -2.78 19.26
C LEU A 104 -12.70 -1.84 20.45
N LEU A 105 -11.67 -1.06 20.82
CA LEU A 105 -11.78 -0.08 21.89
C LEU A 105 -12.69 1.09 21.49
N LEU A 106 -12.41 1.70 20.34
CA LEU A 106 -13.20 2.78 19.73
C LEU A 106 -12.86 2.85 18.21
N ILE A 107 -13.87 2.99 17.38
CA ILE A 107 -13.72 3.05 15.90
C ILE A 107 -12.78 4.19 15.47
N ILE A 108 -12.95 5.40 16.03
CA ILE A 108 -12.15 6.57 15.66
C ILE A 108 -10.65 6.39 15.94
N PRO A 109 -10.20 5.99 17.15
CA PRO A 109 -8.81 5.66 17.39
C PRO A 109 -8.28 4.54 16.48
N GLY A 110 -9.09 3.52 16.15
CA GLY A 110 -8.73 2.48 15.20
C GLY A 110 -8.38 3.05 13.82
N ILE A 111 -9.20 3.95 13.30
CA ILE A 111 -8.93 4.65 12.03
C ILE A 111 -7.63 5.47 12.14
N VAL A 112 -7.46 6.28 13.19
CA VAL A 112 -6.25 7.10 13.38
C VAL A 112 -4.99 6.23 13.44
N LYS A 113 -5.06 5.07 14.11
CA LYS A 113 -3.93 4.13 14.20
C LYS A 113 -3.66 3.42 12.87
N SER A 114 -4.69 3.11 12.08
CA SER A 114 -4.49 2.54 10.75
C SER A 114 -3.67 3.49 9.85
N TYR A 115 -3.94 4.78 9.92
CA TYR A 115 -3.13 5.79 9.22
C TYR A 115 -1.72 5.95 9.80
N SER A 116 -1.55 5.77 11.12
CA SER A 116 -0.22 5.79 11.74
C SER A 116 0.67 4.64 11.25
N TYR A 117 0.09 3.49 10.95
CA TYR A 117 0.80 2.29 10.48
C TYR A 117 0.83 2.14 8.96
N ALA A 118 0.20 3.06 8.22
CA ALA A 118 0.00 2.94 6.77
C ALA A 118 1.32 2.84 5.97
N MET A 119 2.39 3.48 6.45
CA MET A 119 3.69 3.50 5.76
C MET A 119 4.64 2.37 6.20
N SER A 120 4.27 1.55 7.19
CA SER A 120 5.17 0.53 7.76
C SER A 120 5.68 -0.48 6.74
N SER A 121 4.84 -0.97 5.84
CA SER A 121 5.20 -1.93 4.79
C SER A 121 6.05 -1.29 3.69
N PHE A 122 5.83 0.00 3.40
CA PHE A 122 6.69 0.77 2.50
C PHE A 122 8.08 0.99 3.09
N ILE A 123 8.15 1.30 4.40
CA ILE A 123 9.42 1.46 5.11
C ILE A 123 10.17 0.13 5.16
N GLN A 124 9.48 -0.98 5.42
CA GLN A 124 10.10 -2.29 5.54
C GLN A 124 10.81 -2.72 4.26
N GLN A 125 10.24 -2.43 3.09
CA GLN A 125 10.87 -2.76 1.82
C GLN A 125 12.15 -1.95 1.57
N ASP A 126 12.28 -0.75 2.16
CA ASP A 126 13.41 0.16 1.99
C ASP A 126 14.45 0.07 3.11
N ALA A 127 14.06 -0.42 4.29
CA ALA A 127 14.93 -0.48 5.44
C ALA A 127 16.04 -1.52 5.25
N ALA A 128 17.26 -1.19 5.66
CA ALA A 128 18.37 -2.13 5.73
C ALA A 128 18.11 -3.18 6.82
N ASP A 129 17.65 -2.73 7.99
CA ASP A 129 17.13 -3.59 9.05
C ASP A 129 15.62 -3.65 8.92
N LYS A 130 15.12 -4.81 8.48
CA LYS A 130 13.69 -5.06 8.21
C LYS A 130 12.92 -5.47 9.47
N ASP A 131 13.44 -5.14 10.65
CA ASP A 131 12.77 -5.41 11.91
C ASP A 131 11.39 -4.74 11.96
N TRP A 132 10.38 -5.53 12.28
CA TRP A 132 8.98 -5.10 12.27
C TRP A 132 8.72 -3.93 13.22
N LYS A 133 9.36 -3.92 14.39
CA LYS A 133 9.17 -2.89 15.41
C LYS A 133 9.74 -1.56 14.93
N ILE A 134 10.98 -1.58 14.40
CA ILE A 134 11.62 -0.38 13.86
C ILE A 134 10.79 0.20 12.71
N CYS A 135 10.27 -0.65 11.82
CA CYS A 135 9.42 -0.21 10.71
C CYS A 135 8.10 0.41 11.18
N LEU A 136 7.50 -0.16 12.24
CA LEU A 136 6.26 0.36 12.81
C LEU A 136 6.48 1.71 13.50
N ASP A 137 7.52 1.81 14.35
CA ASP A 137 7.86 3.04 15.05
C ASP A 137 8.23 4.17 14.08
N LYS A 138 9.00 3.87 13.04
CA LYS A 138 9.30 4.82 11.96
C LYS A 138 8.04 5.27 11.21
N SER A 139 7.09 4.36 10.97
CA SER A 139 5.80 4.72 10.34
C SER A 139 5.00 5.68 11.21
N ILE A 140 4.93 5.44 12.52
CA ILE A 140 4.25 6.32 13.47
C ILE A 140 4.87 7.72 13.45
N ALA A 141 6.20 7.79 13.53
CA ALA A 141 6.94 9.05 13.52
C ALA A 141 6.78 9.79 12.18
N MET A 142 6.93 9.08 11.04
CA MET A 142 6.77 9.65 9.70
C MET A 142 5.37 10.20 9.45
N MET A 143 4.34 9.53 9.98
CA MET A 143 2.93 9.90 9.80
C MET A 143 2.44 10.94 10.82
N ASP A 144 3.29 11.39 11.75
CA ASP A 144 2.91 12.45 12.66
C ASP A 144 2.74 13.77 11.92
N GLY A 145 1.59 14.43 12.13
CA GLY A 145 1.18 15.62 11.36
C GLY A 145 0.66 15.34 9.94
N TYR A 146 0.86 14.14 9.37
CA TYR A 146 0.49 13.84 7.98
C TYR A 146 -0.69 12.87 7.82
N LYS A 147 -1.23 12.32 8.90
CA LYS A 147 -2.37 11.37 8.88
C LYS A 147 -3.59 11.93 8.16
N MET A 148 -3.95 13.19 8.47
CA MET A 148 -5.08 13.86 7.83
C MET A 148 -4.84 14.07 6.33
N LYS A 149 -3.60 14.31 5.92
CA LYS A 149 -3.25 14.50 4.51
C LYS A 149 -3.41 13.22 3.71
N LEU A 150 -2.98 12.06 4.25
CA LEU A 150 -3.23 10.76 3.65
C LEU A 150 -4.72 10.42 3.63
N PHE A 151 -5.44 10.72 4.71
CA PHE A 151 -6.90 10.55 4.77
C PHE A 151 -7.61 11.35 3.67
N LEU A 152 -7.24 12.61 3.47
CA LEU A 152 -7.80 13.45 2.40
C LEU A 152 -7.40 12.95 1.00
N LEU A 153 -6.21 12.36 0.85
CA LEU A 153 -5.82 11.70 -0.39
C LEU A 153 -6.76 10.53 -0.69
N ASP A 154 -6.96 9.63 0.28
CA ASP A 154 -7.86 8.48 0.13
C ASP A 154 -9.31 8.93 -0.12
N LEU A 155 -9.77 9.95 0.60
CA LEU A 155 -11.10 10.54 0.42
C LEU A 155 -11.29 11.07 -1.01
N SER A 156 -10.24 11.64 -1.61
CA SER A 156 -10.28 12.13 -2.99
C SER A 156 -10.49 11.05 -4.04
N PHE A 157 -10.26 9.78 -3.69
CA PHE A 157 -10.52 8.64 -4.56
C PHE A 157 -11.91 8.05 -4.40
N ILE A 158 -12.67 8.40 -3.35
CA ILE A 158 -14.03 7.86 -3.11
C ILE A 158 -14.94 8.14 -4.32
N GLY A 159 -14.89 9.35 -4.86
CA GLY A 159 -15.67 9.68 -6.07
C GLY A 159 -15.37 8.76 -7.25
N TRP A 160 -14.09 8.43 -7.46
CA TRP A 160 -13.67 7.50 -8.52
C TRP A 160 -14.13 6.07 -8.25
N TYR A 161 -14.12 5.64 -6.98
CA TYR A 161 -14.65 4.32 -6.60
C TYR A 161 -16.17 4.23 -6.82
N ILE A 162 -16.92 5.30 -6.52
CA ILE A 162 -18.36 5.35 -6.78
C ILE A 162 -18.63 5.23 -8.29
N VAL A 163 -17.93 6.02 -9.12
CA VAL A 163 -18.06 5.92 -10.59
C VAL A 163 -17.66 4.52 -11.08
N GLY A 164 -16.56 3.96 -10.55
CA GLY A 164 -16.12 2.62 -10.89
C GLY A 164 -17.13 1.53 -10.52
N ALA A 165 -17.83 1.69 -9.40
CA ALA A 165 -18.88 0.78 -8.96
C ALA A 165 -20.12 0.86 -9.87
N LEU A 166 -20.51 2.07 -10.31
CA LEU A 166 -21.62 2.29 -11.26
C LEU A 166 -21.33 1.64 -12.62
N CYS A 167 -20.08 1.48 -13.02
CA CYS A 167 -19.66 0.73 -14.20
C CYS A 167 -19.60 -0.79 -13.95
N PHE A 168 -20.61 -1.37 -13.32
CA PHE A 168 -20.69 -2.81 -12.98
C PHE A 168 -19.50 -3.33 -12.13
N GLY A 169 -18.83 -2.44 -11.38
CA GLY A 169 -17.68 -2.78 -10.57
C GLY A 169 -16.35 -2.93 -11.35
N ILE A 170 -16.39 -3.06 -12.67
CA ILE A 170 -15.19 -3.21 -13.51
C ILE A 170 -14.27 -1.98 -13.36
N GLY A 171 -14.85 -0.79 -13.22
CA GLY A 171 -14.10 0.46 -13.04
C GLY A 171 -13.24 0.47 -11.77
N ILE A 172 -13.61 -0.28 -10.72
CA ILE A 172 -12.81 -0.39 -9.49
C ILE A 172 -11.43 -1.00 -9.79
N LEU A 173 -11.35 -1.97 -10.70
CA LEU A 173 -10.09 -2.60 -11.11
C LEU A 173 -9.11 -1.57 -11.70
N PHE A 174 -9.62 -0.53 -12.33
CA PHE A 174 -8.78 0.55 -12.90
C PHE A 174 -8.47 1.65 -11.90
N VAL A 175 -9.36 1.94 -10.97
CA VAL A 175 -9.15 2.95 -9.92
C VAL A 175 -8.15 2.47 -8.88
N HIS A 176 -8.18 1.19 -8.52
CA HIS A 176 -7.38 0.64 -7.44
C HIS A 176 -5.86 0.74 -7.68
N PRO A 177 -5.30 0.36 -8.85
CA PRO A 177 -3.89 0.57 -9.17
C PRO A 177 -3.46 2.03 -9.03
N TYR A 178 -4.30 2.94 -9.50
CA TYR A 178 -4.04 4.37 -9.42
C TYR A 178 -4.00 4.88 -7.97
N HIS A 179 -4.93 4.43 -7.14
CA HIS A 179 -4.95 4.78 -5.72
C HIS A 179 -3.72 4.24 -4.98
N MET A 180 -3.36 2.98 -5.20
CA MET A 180 -2.18 2.37 -4.57
C MET A 180 -0.88 3.05 -5.01
N GLN A 181 -0.77 3.43 -6.29
CA GLN A 181 0.38 4.20 -6.77
C GLN A 181 0.44 5.60 -6.12
N ALA A 182 -0.69 6.27 -5.93
CA ALA A 182 -0.72 7.57 -5.25
C ALA A 182 -0.25 7.48 -3.79
N ARG A 183 -0.51 6.37 -3.11
CA ARG A 183 0.04 6.11 -1.76
C ARG A 183 1.55 5.88 -1.79
N ALA A 184 2.09 5.23 -2.82
CA ALA A 184 3.53 5.07 -2.99
C ALA A 184 4.23 6.42 -3.26
N GLU A 185 3.62 7.29 -4.07
CA GLU A 185 4.12 8.66 -4.28
C GLU A 185 4.10 9.48 -2.99
N PHE A 186 3.04 9.32 -2.20
CA PHE A 186 2.94 9.96 -0.89
C PHE A 186 4.06 9.50 0.06
N TYR A 187 4.38 8.22 0.07
CA TYR A 187 5.50 7.67 0.83
C TYR A 187 6.85 8.24 0.37
N GLU A 188 7.12 8.26 -0.93
CA GLU A 188 8.37 8.82 -1.48
C GLU A 188 8.53 10.29 -1.13
N GLU A 189 7.46 11.07 -1.20
CA GLU A 189 7.50 12.48 -0.83
C GLU A 189 7.79 12.68 0.67
N LEU A 190 7.14 11.91 1.56
CA LEU A 190 7.42 11.96 2.99
C LEU A 190 8.85 11.55 3.31
N LYS A 191 9.36 10.52 2.64
CA LYS A 191 10.72 10.03 2.81
C LYS A 191 11.73 11.13 2.48
N ASN A 192 11.53 11.83 1.35
CA ASN A 192 12.42 12.90 0.92
C ASN A 192 12.36 14.16 1.81
N GLN A 193 11.27 14.35 2.56
CA GLN A 193 11.16 15.45 3.53
C GLN A 193 11.83 15.13 4.87
N ASN A 194 11.99 13.85 5.21
CA ASN A 194 12.57 13.39 6.47
C ASN A 194 14.02 12.87 6.30
N ALA A 195 14.57 12.95 5.08
CA ALA A 195 15.97 12.64 4.78
C ALA A 195 16.83 13.90 4.97
#